data_f4ed61992e69d9fcdf6103a681e291f9
#
_entry.id   f4ed61992e69d9fcdf6103a681e291f9
#
_cell.length_a   1.000
_cell.length_b   1.000
_cell.length_c   1.000
_cell.angle_alpha   90.00
_cell.angle_beta   90.00
_cell.angle_gamma   90.00
#
_symmetry.space_group_name_H-M   'P 1'
#
loop_
_entity.id
_entity.type
_entity.pdbx_description
1 polymer ?
#
loop_
_entity_poly.entity_id
_entity_poly.type
_entity_poly.pdbx_seq_one_letter_code
_entity_poly.pdbx_strand_id
1 'polypeptide(L)'
;MKKTNALLLGLLCVSAVAGLSSCGEEPLYASDEERVAAVKASLVFPNLTTGIKIGFEVYNKIDDVAISYESEKKDLLYFNEENTMCYVNAPELDPENANQIQLTSFTATFTYNDIVDKKTFKVKILPTGHAITVGELVTYADTNNAAPTEYSAYAIKGVLVATTEKAALFYDGTGYIYSYKVCSYDIGSYVYVDGALSIYNGIIEFGSDASYGAIYEPIPFEIPEFNPIELKSELKISTWLGNPSMAVYTGSMIKLTGTPVISGNYINLEIDNVTSKTGSLVYPTSEFSAIIDKAAKEKKKVTVEGYSLYLSGSDKYINMIVTGVTII
;
A
#
# COMPACT_ATOMS: atom_id res chain seq x y z
N MET A 1 -2.63 21.50 -8.87
CA MET A 1 -3.60 21.87 -7.81
C MET A 1 -3.37 20.95 -6.64
N LYS A 2 -2.84 21.44 -5.52
CA LYS A 2 -2.58 20.62 -4.33
C LYS A 2 -3.92 20.31 -3.66
N LYS A 3 -4.34 19.05 -3.66
CA LYS A 3 -5.42 18.54 -2.80
C LYS A 3 -4.78 18.03 -1.51
N THR A 4 -4.97 18.77 -0.45
CA THR A 4 -4.68 18.36 0.92
C THR A 4 -5.67 17.28 1.30
N ASN A 5 -5.23 16.04 1.46
CA ASN A 5 -6.05 14.98 2.02
C ASN A 5 -6.16 15.21 3.53
N ALA A 6 -7.35 15.65 3.96
CA ALA A 6 -7.69 15.72 5.36
C ALA A 6 -7.89 14.30 5.90
N LEU A 7 -6.96 13.85 6.72
CA LEU A 7 -7.17 12.70 7.59
C LEU A 7 -8.33 13.03 8.54
N LEU A 8 -9.39 12.25 8.49
CA LEU A 8 -10.56 12.41 9.37
C LEU A 8 -10.16 11.99 10.79
N LEU A 9 -9.58 12.90 11.55
CA LEU A 9 -9.53 12.77 13.01
C LEU A 9 -10.96 12.96 13.52
N GLY A 10 -11.52 11.92 14.15
CA GLY A 10 -12.78 12.00 14.87
C GLY A 10 -12.67 12.99 16.03
N LEU A 11 -12.95 14.25 15.77
CA LEU A 11 -13.08 15.27 16.78
C LEU A 11 -14.42 15.03 17.51
N LEU A 12 -14.35 14.52 18.73
CA LEU A 12 -15.49 14.56 19.66
C LEU A 12 -15.73 16.03 20.03
N CYS A 13 -16.69 16.66 19.35
CA CYS A 13 -17.20 17.97 19.75
C CYS A 13 -17.92 17.85 21.08
N VAL A 14 -17.31 18.34 22.14
CA VAL A 14 -18.02 18.72 23.36
C VAL A 14 -18.72 20.06 23.08
N SER A 15 -20.03 20.01 22.86
CA SER A 15 -20.86 21.20 22.69
C SER A 15 -21.01 21.91 24.03
N ALA A 16 -20.27 22.99 24.23
CA ALA A 16 -20.53 23.97 25.28
C ALA A 16 -21.46 25.06 24.75
N VAL A 17 -22.48 25.35 25.51
CA VAL A 17 -23.58 26.29 25.23
C VAL A 17 -23.05 27.73 25.12
N ALA A 18 -23.41 28.39 24.02
CA ALA A 18 -23.07 29.77 23.73
C ALA A 18 -23.78 30.76 24.67
N GLY A 19 -22.97 31.55 25.36
CA GLY A 19 -23.39 32.84 25.92
C GLY A 19 -22.75 33.97 25.10
N LEU A 20 -23.56 34.83 24.49
CA LEU A 20 -23.14 35.98 23.70
C LEU A 20 -22.50 37.04 24.60
N SER A 21 -21.24 37.42 24.40
CA SER A 21 -20.82 38.83 24.32
C SER A 21 -19.32 39.03 24.12
N SER A 22 -18.99 39.94 23.17
CA SER A 22 -17.80 40.80 23.11
C SER A 22 -16.43 40.17 22.74
N CYS A 23 -15.89 40.64 21.64
CA CYS A 23 -14.53 40.59 21.09
C CYS A 23 -13.41 40.31 22.10
N GLY A 24 -12.95 39.09 22.09
CA GLY A 24 -11.73 38.52 22.63
C GLY A 24 -11.86 37.03 22.42
N GLU A 25 -10.99 36.42 21.64
CA GLU A 25 -10.95 34.95 21.58
C GLU A 25 -10.65 34.46 22.99
N GLU A 26 -11.66 33.84 23.63
CA GLU A 26 -11.40 33.15 24.90
C GLU A 26 -10.34 32.10 24.67
N PRO A 27 -9.33 32.00 25.55
CA PRO A 27 -8.30 30.96 25.39
C PRO A 27 -8.98 29.58 25.40
N LEU A 28 -8.61 28.73 24.44
CA LEU A 28 -9.16 27.38 24.25
C LEU A 28 -9.06 26.52 25.53
N TYR A 29 -8.14 26.88 26.42
CA TYR A 29 -7.84 26.21 27.70
C TYR A 29 -7.82 27.23 28.83
N ALA A 30 -8.34 26.84 30.00
CA ALA A 30 -8.39 27.72 31.19
C ALA A 30 -7.01 27.87 31.85
N SER A 31 -6.08 26.94 31.66
CA SER A 31 -4.71 27.04 32.18
C SER A 31 -3.72 26.24 31.29
N ASP A 32 -2.42 26.47 31.51
CA ASP A 32 -1.34 25.74 30.84
C ASP A 32 -1.36 24.25 31.21
N GLU A 33 -1.69 23.90 32.47
CA GLU A 33 -1.86 22.53 32.92
C GLU A 33 -3.04 21.85 32.19
N GLU A 34 -4.15 22.54 32.01
CA GLU A 34 -5.30 22.01 31.26
C GLU A 34 -4.95 21.76 29.80
N ARG A 35 -4.22 22.68 29.16
CA ARG A 35 -3.71 22.49 27.80
C ARG A 35 -2.83 21.22 27.67
N VAL A 36 -1.83 21.08 28.55
CA VAL A 36 -0.94 19.91 28.54
C VAL A 36 -1.74 18.62 28.82
N ALA A 37 -2.67 18.65 29.76
CA ALA A 37 -3.50 17.47 30.06
C ALA A 37 -4.41 17.07 28.89
N ALA A 38 -5.01 18.04 28.19
CA ALA A 38 -5.83 17.79 27.01
C ALA A 38 -5.02 17.17 25.84
N VAL A 39 -3.84 17.73 25.54
CA VAL A 39 -2.94 17.19 24.51
C VAL A 39 -2.46 15.79 24.87
N LYS A 40 -2.08 15.56 26.13
CA LYS A 40 -1.69 14.22 26.62
C LYS A 40 -2.83 13.21 26.49
N ALA A 41 -4.08 13.61 26.74
CA ALA A 41 -5.24 12.75 26.59
C ALA A 41 -5.52 12.42 25.11
N SER A 42 -5.41 13.40 24.23
CA SER A 42 -5.68 13.26 22.80
C SER A 42 -4.62 12.41 22.06
N LEU A 43 -3.38 12.36 22.59
CA LEU A 43 -2.33 11.57 21.94
C LEU A 43 -2.60 10.07 22.11
N VAL A 44 -2.96 9.43 21.00
CA VAL A 44 -3.21 8.00 20.91
C VAL A 44 -2.52 7.42 19.68
N PHE A 45 -2.04 6.19 19.78
CA PHE A 45 -1.46 5.45 18.67
C PHE A 45 -2.22 4.14 18.49
N PRO A 46 -2.78 3.87 17.30
CA PRO A 46 -3.50 2.63 17.06
C PRO A 46 -2.55 1.43 17.06
N ASN A 47 -3.07 0.27 17.42
CA ASN A 47 -2.41 -1.03 17.30
C ASN A 47 -1.16 -1.28 18.17
N LEU A 48 -0.69 -0.36 18.99
CA LEU A 48 0.52 -0.58 19.79
C LEU A 48 0.44 -1.83 20.68
N THR A 49 -0.71 -2.11 21.27
CA THR A 49 -0.93 -3.25 22.18
C THR A 49 -1.38 -4.51 21.46
N THR A 50 -2.00 -4.39 20.29
CA THR A 50 -2.38 -5.55 19.45
C THR A 50 -1.19 -6.06 18.65
N GLY A 51 -0.30 -5.17 18.24
CA GLY A 51 0.99 -5.47 17.62
C GLY A 51 1.27 -4.64 16.39
N ILE A 52 2.53 -4.19 16.27
CA ILE A 52 3.07 -3.47 15.11
C ILE A 52 4.29 -4.22 14.56
N LYS A 53 4.59 -4.02 13.29
CA LYS A 53 5.76 -4.60 12.60
C LYS A 53 6.70 -3.54 12.02
N ILE A 54 6.19 -2.33 11.87
CA ILE A 54 6.83 -1.22 11.15
C ILE A 54 6.72 0.07 11.93
N GLY A 55 7.53 1.04 11.57
CA GLY A 55 7.50 2.41 12.11
C GLY A 55 6.20 3.15 11.78
N PHE A 56 5.99 4.26 12.47
CA PHE A 56 4.81 5.11 12.33
C PHE A 56 5.16 6.58 12.62
N GLU A 57 4.34 7.48 12.08
CA GLU A 57 4.48 8.92 12.34
C GLU A 57 4.08 9.25 13.78
N VAL A 58 4.81 10.21 14.36
CA VAL A 58 4.52 10.79 15.66
C VAL A 58 4.47 12.32 15.57
N TYR A 59 3.83 12.96 16.52
CA TYR A 59 3.70 14.43 16.57
C TYR A 59 4.75 15.01 17.51
N ASN A 60 5.63 15.89 17.02
CA ASN A 60 6.56 16.63 17.88
C ASN A 60 5.91 17.87 18.53
N LYS A 61 4.69 18.25 18.11
CA LYS A 61 3.94 19.39 18.63
C LYS A 61 2.43 19.24 18.35
N ILE A 62 1.59 19.52 19.33
CA ILE A 62 0.13 19.63 19.22
C ILE A 62 -0.30 20.83 20.07
N ASP A 63 -1.10 21.75 19.53
CA ASP A 63 -1.63 22.95 20.24
C ASP A 63 -0.54 23.70 21.04
N ASP A 64 0.62 23.92 20.41
CA ASP A 64 1.81 24.54 21.01
C ASP A 64 2.52 23.74 22.12
N VAL A 65 1.98 22.63 22.57
CA VAL A 65 2.65 21.70 23.48
C VAL A 65 3.71 20.92 22.69
N ALA A 66 4.98 21.08 23.05
CA ALA A 66 6.07 20.31 22.47
C ALA A 66 6.03 18.87 23.02
N ILE A 67 6.32 17.89 22.14
CA ILE A 67 6.29 16.47 22.48
C ILE A 67 7.63 15.86 22.07
N SER A 68 8.30 15.22 23.00
CA SER A 68 9.51 14.43 22.74
C SER A 68 9.30 12.99 23.20
N TYR A 69 10.04 12.07 22.61
CA TYR A 69 9.86 10.63 22.83
C TYR A 69 11.15 9.96 23.24
N GLU A 70 11.06 9.03 24.18
CA GLU A 70 12.18 8.20 24.61
C GLU A 70 11.75 6.73 24.68
N SER A 71 12.48 5.85 23.99
CA SER A 71 12.26 4.41 24.01
C SER A 71 12.97 3.75 25.18
N GLU A 72 12.30 2.76 25.78
CA GLU A 72 12.90 1.85 26.76
C GLU A 72 13.98 0.95 26.14
N LYS A 73 13.75 0.45 24.91
CA LYS A 73 14.67 -0.42 24.18
C LYS A 73 14.93 0.16 22.79
N LYS A 74 16.01 0.93 22.68
CA LYS A 74 16.38 1.64 21.43
C LYS A 74 16.79 0.73 20.28
N ASP A 75 17.19 -0.48 20.57
CA ASP A 75 17.46 -1.56 19.59
C ASP A 75 16.20 -2.07 18.91
N LEU A 76 15.05 -2.01 19.58
CA LEU A 76 13.74 -2.44 19.06
C LEU A 76 12.90 -1.31 18.50
N LEU A 77 12.98 -0.12 19.13
CA LEU A 77 12.17 1.03 18.78
C LEU A 77 12.93 2.32 19.08
N TYR A 78 13.03 3.24 18.12
CA TYR A 78 13.69 4.52 18.30
C TYR A 78 12.99 5.63 17.51
N PHE A 79 13.29 6.89 17.87
CA PHE A 79 12.71 8.06 17.24
C PHE A 79 13.79 8.85 16.51
N ASN A 80 13.42 9.53 15.40
CA ASN A 80 14.31 10.47 14.75
C ASN A 80 14.55 11.72 15.63
N GLU A 81 15.57 12.50 15.31
CA GLU A 81 15.96 13.70 16.08
C GLU A 81 14.83 14.75 16.13
N GLU A 82 14.04 14.87 15.04
CA GLU A 82 12.92 15.80 14.94
C GLU A 82 11.66 15.33 15.72
N ASN A 83 11.66 14.12 16.28
CA ASN A 83 10.50 13.51 16.96
C ASN A 83 9.23 13.49 16.07
N THR A 84 9.38 13.17 14.79
CA THR A 84 8.28 13.05 13.82
C THR A 84 8.05 11.62 13.36
N MET A 85 9.03 10.73 13.60
CA MET A 85 8.99 9.32 13.20
C MET A 85 9.44 8.41 14.33
N CYS A 86 8.70 7.34 14.52
CA CYS A 86 9.07 6.16 15.28
C CYS A 86 9.51 5.06 14.33
N TYR A 87 10.71 4.54 14.49
CA TYR A 87 11.23 3.39 13.74
C TYR A 87 11.13 2.13 14.59
N VAL A 88 10.80 1.02 13.94
CA VAL A 88 10.64 -0.29 14.59
C VAL A 88 11.55 -1.31 13.92
N ASN A 89 12.45 -1.90 14.70
CA ASN A 89 13.29 -3.02 14.29
C ASN A 89 12.59 -4.33 14.69
N ALA A 90 11.57 -4.72 13.94
CA ALA A 90 10.87 -5.97 14.18
C ALA A 90 11.78 -7.17 13.85
N PRO A 91 11.81 -8.22 14.69
CA PRO A 91 12.56 -9.43 14.35
C PRO A 91 11.95 -10.11 13.12
N GLU A 92 12.80 -10.73 12.32
CA GLU A 92 12.34 -11.57 11.21
C GLU A 92 11.73 -12.87 11.75
N LEU A 93 10.74 -13.41 11.05
CA LEU A 93 10.09 -14.67 11.44
C LEU A 93 11.08 -15.84 11.34
N ASP A 94 11.28 -16.53 12.47
CA ASP A 94 12.09 -17.73 12.57
C ASP A 94 11.15 -18.94 12.63
N PRO A 95 11.25 -19.90 11.68
CA PRO A 95 10.39 -21.10 11.66
C PRO A 95 10.53 -21.96 12.91
N GLU A 96 11.69 -21.95 13.56
CA GLU A 96 11.98 -22.74 14.76
C GLU A 96 11.47 -22.07 16.05
N ASN A 97 11.13 -20.76 15.99
CA ASN A 97 10.72 -19.97 17.15
C ASN A 97 9.47 -19.13 16.86
N ALA A 98 8.30 -19.75 16.92
CA ALA A 98 7.02 -19.10 16.65
C ALA A 98 6.65 -17.93 17.61
N ASN A 99 7.39 -17.70 18.69
CA ASN A 99 7.07 -16.72 19.73
C ASN A 99 8.09 -15.55 19.80
N GLN A 100 8.47 -14.97 18.65
CA GLN A 100 9.41 -13.85 18.60
C GLN A 100 8.78 -12.47 18.90
N ILE A 101 7.60 -12.47 19.51
CA ILE A 101 6.96 -11.22 19.95
C ILE A 101 7.86 -10.50 20.94
N GLN A 102 8.19 -9.24 20.64
CA GLN A 102 8.94 -8.37 21.53
C GLN A 102 7.99 -7.41 22.25
N LEU A 103 8.26 -7.19 23.53
CA LEU A 103 7.54 -6.20 24.32
C LEU A 103 8.51 -5.09 24.74
N THR A 104 8.10 -3.85 24.53
CA THR A 104 8.82 -2.65 24.93
C THR A 104 7.84 -1.55 25.32
N SER A 105 8.35 -0.39 25.66
CA SER A 105 7.56 0.82 25.87
C SER A 105 8.32 2.06 25.39
N PHE A 106 7.61 3.14 25.20
CA PHE A 106 8.19 4.47 25.06
C PHE A 106 7.42 5.48 25.88
N THR A 107 8.08 6.55 26.26
CA THR A 107 7.50 7.64 27.02
C THR A 107 7.48 8.91 26.18
N ALA A 108 6.28 9.49 26.00
CA ALA A 108 6.10 10.83 25.48
C ALA A 108 6.18 11.85 26.64
N THR A 109 7.01 12.87 26.47
CA THR A 109 7.13 14.01 27.40
C THR A 109 6.50 15.22 26.74
N PHE A 110 5.50 15.80 27.39
CA PHE A 110 4.74 16.98 26.96
C PHE A 110 5.28 18.19 27.70
N THR A 111 5.66 19.24 26.97
CA THR A 111 6.22 20.46 27.55
C THR A 111 5.52 21.69 26.99
N TYR A 112 5.01 22.54 27.87
CA TYR A 112 4.45 23.84 27.52
C TYR A 112 4.77 24.82 28.64
N ASN A 113 5.47 25.91 28.35
CA ASN A 113 6.05 26.81 29.35
C ASN A 113 6.84 26.01 30.42
N ASP A 114 6.51 26.21 31.71
CA ASP A 114 7.13 25.49 32.84
C ASP A 114 6.44 24.16 33.18
N ILE A 115 5.38 23.80 32.46
CA ILE A 115 4.62 22.56 32.71
C ILE A 115 5.26 21.41 31.91
N VAL A 116 5.57 20.32 32.62
CA VAL A 116 6.08 19.06 32.04
C VAL A 116 5.25 17.90 32.54
N ASP A 117 4.72 17.10 31.64
CA ASP A 117 3.98 15.86 31.98
C ASP A 117 4.43 14.72 31.07
N LYS A 118 4.13 13.47 31.46
CA LYS A 118 4.59 12.28 30.75
C LYS A 118 3.46 11.25 30.56
N LYS A 119 3.55 10.50 29.46
CA LYS A 119 2.67 9.35 29.17
C LYS A 119 3.50 8.21 28.59
N THR A 120 3.38 7.03 29.19
CA THR A 120 4.07 5.82 28.71
C THR A 120 3.11 4.97 27.88
N PHE A 121 3.58 4.55 26.73
CA PHE A 121 2.88 3.66 25.80
C PHE A 121 3.56 2.29 25.78
N LYS A 122 2.79 1.22 26.05
CA LYS A 122 3.25 -0.16 25.90
C LYS A 122 3.15 -0.56 24.43
N VAL A 123 4.19 -1.21 23.92
CA VAL A 123 4.30 -1.62 22.53
C VAL A 123 4.55 -3.11 22.42
N LYS A 124 3.75 -3.78 21.61
CA LYS A 124 3.95 -5.15 21.19
C LYS A 124 4.50 -5.13 19.76
N ILE A 125 5.71 -5.64 19.54
CA ILE A 125 6.33 -5.77 18.23
C ILE A 125 6.17 -7.21 17.77
N LEU A 126 5.52 -7.40 16.62
CA LEU A 126 5.32 -8.70 15.98
C LEU A 126 6.49 -8.97 15.02
N PRO A 127 6.87 -10.24 14.81
CA PRO A 127 7.87 -10.56 13.79
C PRO A 127 7.35 -10.21 12.38
N THR A 128 8.28 -9.83 11.52
CA THR A 128 8.03 -9.64 10.07
C THR A 128 8.06 -11.00 9.37
N GLY A 129 7.50 -11.09 8.16
CA GLY A 129 7.75 -12.23 7.27
C GLY A 129 9.23 -12.35 6.91
N HIS A 130 9.63 -13.52 6.40
CA HIS A 130 10.98 -13.73 5.88
C HIS A 130 11.28 -12.78 4.71
N ALA A 131 12.34 -12.00 4.82
CA ALA A 131 12.72 -11.02 3.79
C ALA A 131 13.19 -11.75 2.52
N ILE A 132 12.63 -11.38 1.38
CA ILE A 132 12.94 -11.97 0.08
C ILE A 132 12.73 -10.90 -1.01
N THR A 133 13.41 -11.04 -2.14
CA THR A 133 13.16 -10.18 -3.31
C THR A 133 12.11 -10.80 -4.23
N VAL A 134 11.44 -9.96 -5.02
CA VAL A 134 10.48 -10.45 -6.03
C VAL A 134 11.18 -11.31 -7.07
N GLY A 135 12.41 -10.94 -7.47
CA GLY A 135 13.22 -11.73 -8.42
C GLY A 135 13.50 -13.16 -7.91
N GLU A 136 13.82 -13.31 -6.62
CA GLU A 136 14.00 -14.64 -5.99
C GLU A 136 12.69 -15.41 -5.94
N LEU A 137 11.57 -14.76 -5.57
CA LEU A 137 10.24 -15.39 -5.56
C LEU A 137 9.81 -15.90 -6.93
N VAL A 138 9.98 -15.07 -7.97
CA VAL A 138 9.64 -15.45 -9.35
C VAL A 138 10.52 -16.60 -9.82
N THR A 139 11.84 -16.55 -9.55
CA THR A 139 12.78 -17.63 -9.89
C THR A 139 12.40 -18.94 -9.21
N TYR A 140 12.03 -18.88 -7.92
CA TYR A 140 11.57 -20.06 -7.19
C TYR A 140 10.28 -20.63 -7.81
N ALA A 141 9.30 -19.77 -8.07
CA ALA A 141 8.00 -20.16 -8.61
C ALA A 141 8.10 -20.72 -10.04
N ASP A 142 8.93 -20.12 -10.92
CA ASP A 142 9.19 -20.63 -12.28
C ASP A 142 9.87 -22.01 -12.24
N THR A 143 10.75 -22.25 -11.27
CA THR A 143 11.49 -23.51 -11.14
C THR A 143 10.63 -24.62 -10.56
N ASN A 144 9.82 -24.31 -9.53
CA ASN A 144 9.10 -25.31 -8.73
C ASN A 144 7.61 -25.42 -9.08
N ASN A 145 7.07 -24.50 -9.88
CA ASN A 145 5.63 -24.33 -10.14
C ASN A 145 4.80 -24.31 -8.84
N ALA A 146 5.35 -23.69 -7.79
CA ALA A 146 4.79 -23.59 -6.45
C ALA A 146 5.29 -22.33 -5.74
N ALA A 147 4.50 -21.82 -4.81
CA ALA A 147 4.98 -20.81 -3.86
C ALA A 147 5.92 -21.44 -2.83
N PRO A 148 6.93 -20.72 -2.32
CA PRO A 148 7.76 -21.23 -1.24
C PRO A 148 6.94 -21.40 0.06
N THR A 149 7.20 -22.46 0.81
CA THR A 149 6.46 -22.84 2.01
C THR A 149 7.34 -23.00 3.26
N GLU A 150 8.62 -22.66 3.16
CA GLU A 150 9.57 -22.75 4.28
C GLU A 150 9.17 -21.84 5.44
N TYR A 151 8.62 -20.66 5.11
CA TYR A 151 8.12 -19.70 6.08
C TYR A 151 6.60 -19.54 5.92
N SER A 152 5.89 -19.28 7.03
CA SER A 152 4.43 -19.02 6.99
C SER A 152 4.07 -17.64 6.43
N ALA A 153 5.01 -16.71 6.40
CA ALA A 153 4.88 -15.39 5.80
C ALA A 153 6.21 -14.94 5.21
N TYR A 154 6.13 -14.20 4.12
CA TYR A 154 7.26 -13.56 3.44
C TYR A 154 7.06 -12.05 3.42
N ALA A 155 8.15 -11.30 3.26
CA ALA A 155 8.12 -9.86 3.23
C ALA A 155 8.98 -9.29 2.11
N ILE A 156 8.48 -8.25 1.47
CA ILE A 156 9.22 -7.43 0.51
C ILE A 156 9.17 -5.95 0.91
N LYS A 157 10.10 -5.17 0.39
CA LYS A 157 10.03 -3.71 0.40
C LYS A 157 9.92 -3.23 -1.05
N GLY A 158 8.79 -2.64 -1.42
CA GLY A 158 8.54 -2.27 -2.81
C GLY A 158 7.78 -0.94 -2.94
N VAL A 159 7.85 -0.36 -4.13
CA VAL A 159 7.07 0.82 -4.47
C VAL A 159 5.72 0.40 -5.01
N LEU A 160 4.64 1.00 -4.50
CA LEU A 160 3.30 0.83 -5.03
C LEU A 160 3.21 1.49 -6.41
N VAL A 161 3.08 0.70 -7.47
CA VAL A 161 3.06 1.20 -8.85
C VAL A 161 1.67 1.25 -9.46
N ALA A 162 0.72 0.44 -8.96
CA ALA A 162 -0.67 0.46 -9.41
C ALA A 162 -1.61 -0.11 -8.34
N THR A 163 -2.87 0.33 -8.37
CA THR A 163 -3.95 -0.16 -7.51
C THR A 163 -5.19 -0.49 -8.32
N THR A 164 -6.02 -1.36 -7.74
CA THR A 164 -7.36 -1.70 -8.24
C THR A 164 -8.36 -1.56 -7.09
N GLU A 165 -9.66 -1.81 -7.36
CA GLU A 165 -10.69 -1.88 -6.31
C GLU A 165 -10.42 -2.97 -5.25
N LYS A 166 -9.57 -3.97 -5.55
CA LYS A 166 -9.35 -5.13 -4.67
C LYS A 166 -7.89 -5.49 -4.42
N ALA A 167 -6.96 -4.85 -5.11
CA ALA A 167 -5.58 -5.31 -5.15
C ALA A 167 -4.58 -4.18 -5.39
N ALA A 168 -3.30 -4.53 -5.30
CA ALA A 168 -2.18 -3.62 -5.51
C ALA A 168 -1.03 -4.33 -6.25
N LEU A 169 -0.22 -3.58 -6.97
CA LEU A 169 0.99 -4.04 -7.63
C LEU A 169 2.20 -3.27 -7.09
N PHE A 170 3.23 -4.00 -6.70
CA PHE A 170 4.46 -3.45 -6.15
C PHE A 170 5.66 -3.81 -7.02
N TYR A 171 6.66 -2.93 -7.04
CA TYR A 171 7.96 -3.11 -7.67
C TYR A 171 9.07 -2.93 -6.62
N ASP A 172 9.98 -3.92 -6.49
CA ASP A 172 11.02 -3.94 -5.46
C ASP A 172 12.44 -3.70 -5.98
N GLY A 173 12.57 -3.28 -7.24
CA GLY A 173 13.86 -3.15 -7.93
C GLY A 173 14.27 -4.39 -8.70
N THR A 174 13.74 -5.56 -8.40
CA THR A 174 14.06 -6.85 -9.04
C THR A 174 12.90 -7.43 -9.85
N GLY A 175 11.65 -7.00 -9.57
CA GLY A 175 10.47 -7.48 -10.27
C GLY A 175 9.19 -6.88 -9.73
N TYR A 176 8.07 -7.32 -10.31
CA TYR A 176 6.72 -6.90 -9.92
C TYR A 176 6.00 -8.04 -9.22
N ILE A 177 5.28 -7.73 -8.14
CA ILE A 177 4.44 -8.69 -7.44
C ILE A 177 3.04 -8.12 -7.17
N TYR A 178 2.06 -8.94 -7.42
CA TYR A 178 0.66 -8.64 -7.16
C TYR A 178 0.29 -9.02 -5.73
N SER A 179 -0.60 -8.23 -5.11
CA SER A 179 -1.18 -8.56 -3.82
C SER A 179 -2.71 -8.45 -3.92
N TYR A 180 -3.42 -9.52 -3.64
CA TYR A 180 -4.89 -9.57 -3.67
C TYR A 180 -5.48 -8.92 -2.40
N LYS A 181 -5.09 -7.67 -2.17
CA LYS A 181 -5.61 -6.81 -1.10
C LYS A 181 -5.45 -5.36 -1.48
N VAL A 182 -6.45 -4.53 -1.15
CA VAL A 182 -6.39 -3.08 -1.36
C VAL A 182 -5.26 -2.48 -0.53
N CYS A 183 -4.43 -1.67 -1.16
CA CYS A 183 -3.44 -0.83 -0.50
C CYS A 183 -3.95 0.61 -0.46
N SER A 184 -3.95 1.22 0.72
CA SER A 184 -4.48 2.58 0.94
C SER A 184 -3.43 3.68 0.78
N TYR A 185 -2.19 3.34 0.50
CA TYR A 185 -1.13 4.30 0.23
C TYR A 185 -1.25 4.88 -1.19
N ASP A 186 -0.65 6.04 -1.41
CA ASP A 186 -0.59 6.66 -2.73
C ASP A 186 0.38 5.92 -3.65
N ILE A 187 0.10 5.90 -4.96
CA ILE A 187 1.03 5.38 -5.98
C ILE A 187 2.35 6.15 -5.87
N GLY A 188 3.47 5.43 -5.91
CA GLY A 188 4.81 5.95 -5.67
C GLY A 188 5.28 5.83 -4.22
N SER A 189 4.41 5.44 -3.28
CA SER A 189 4.81 5.18 -1.90
C SER A 189 5.73 3.96 -1.81
N TYR A 190 6.80 4.07 -1.01
CA TYR A 190 7.63 2.94 -0.63
C TYR A 190 6.96 2.19 0.50
N VAL A 191 6.69 0.91 0.31
CA VAL A 191 5.79 0.13 1.17
C VAL A 191 6.44 -1.20 1.54
N TYR A 192 6.37 -1.54 2.82
CA TYR A 192 6.59 -2.88 3.31
C TYR A 192 5.33 -3.72 3.07
N VAL A 193 5.48 -4.88 2.47
CA VAL A 193 4.42 -5.85 2.20
C VAL A 193 4.77 -7.17 2.87
N ASP A 194 3.86 -7.73 3.66
CA ASP A 194 4.08 -8.94 4.47
C ASP A 194 2.82 -9.81 4.41
N GLY A 195 3.00 -11.12 4.19
CA GLY A 195 1.89 -12.06 4.14
C GLY A 195 2.29 -13.44 3.61
N ALA A 196 1.30 -14.32 3.56
CA ALA A 196 1.45 -15.61 2.91
C ALA A 196 1.47 -15.46 1.39
N LEU A 197 2.24 -16.34 0.73
CA LEU A 197 2.35 -16.39 -0.73
C LEU A 197 1.52 -17.54 -1.30
N SER A 198 0.99 -17.33 -2.49
CA SER A 198 0.29 -18.36 -3.27
C SER A 198 0.61 -18.23 -4.75
N ILE A 199 0.34 -19.30 -5.51
CA ILE A 199 0.31 -19.25 -6.97
C ILE A 199 -1.15 -19.16 -7.40
N TYR A 200 -1.50 -18.11 -8.14
CA TYR A 200 -2.83 -17.95 -8.73
C TYR A 200 -2.71 -17.65 -10.23
N ASN A 201 -3.38 -18.44 -11.06
CA ASN A 201 -3.32 -18.33 -12.52
C ASN A 201 -1.89 -18.20 -13.08
N GLY A 202 -0.93 -18.92 -12.47
CA GLY A 202 0.46 -18.98 -12.94
C GLY A 202 1.34 -17.81 -12.49
N ILE A 203 0.88 -16.93 -11.60
CA ILE A 203 1.75 -15.92 -10.97
C ILE A 203 1.86 -16.15 -9.47
N ILE A 204 2.99 -15.74 -8.89
CA ILE A 204 3.15 -15.69 -7.44
C ILE A 204 2.56 -14.38 -6.93
N GLU A 205 1.78 -14.45 -5.85
CA GLU A 205 1.12 -13.29 -5.29
C GLU A 205 1.01 -13.37 -3.76
N PHE A 206 0.87 -12.21 -3.11
CA PHE A 206 0.40 -12.12 -1.74
C PHE A 206 -1.11 -12.26 -1.68
N GLY A 207 -1.62 -13.05 -0.73
CA GLY A 207 -3.04 -13.27 -0.52
C GLY A 207 -3.76 -12.07 0.13
N SER A 208 -5.05 -12.28 0.44
CA SER A 208 -5.90 -11.26 1.08
C SER A 208 -5.52 -10.97 2.54
N ASP A 209 -4.69 -11.79 3.14
CA ASP A 209 -4.11 -11.63 4.49
C ASP A 209 -2.89 -10.69 4.53
N ALA A 210 -2.37 -10.25 3.37
CA ALA A 210 -1.25 -9.33 3.29
C ALA A 210 -1.43 -8.11 4.19
N SER A 211 -0.36 -7.63 4.79
CA SER A 211 -0.31 -6.39 5.54
C SER A 211 0.65 -5.40 4.89
N TYR A 212 0.36 -4.11 5.01
CA TYR A 212 1.13 -3.04 4.41
C TYR A 212 1.58 -2.04 5.46
N GLY A 213 2.75 -1.45 5.21
CA GLY A 213 3.26 -0.37 6.04
C GLY A 213 4.13 0.59 5.25
N ALA A 214 3.97 1.90 5.47
CA ALA A 214 4.79 2.91 4.82
C ALA A 214 6.24 2.79 5.28
N ILE A 215 7.18 2.90 4.34
CA ILE A 215 8.61 3.02 4.60
C ILE A 215 8.99 4.46 4.29
N TYR A 216 9.62 5.13 5.26
CA TYR A 216 9.99 6.54 5.15
C TYR A 216 11.47 6.74 4.78
N GLU A 217 12.18 5.64 4.54
CA GLU A 217 13.54 5.65 4.00
C GLU A 217 13.52 5.99 2.50
N PRO A 218 14.62 6.53 1.95
CA PRO A 218 14.75 6.70 0.50
C PRO A 218 14.61 5.36 -0.24
N ILE A 219 13.95 5.40 -1.40
CA ILE A 219 13.82 4.23 -2.28
C ILE A 219 15.22 3.87 -2.79
N PRO A 220 15.72 2.63 -2.56
CA PRO A 220 17.11 2.25 -2.87
C PRO A 220 17.33 1.82 -4.33
N PHE A 221 16.32 1.94 -5.20
CA PHE A 221 16.36 1.52 -6.60
C PHE A 221 15.61 2.51 -7.48
N GLU A 222 15.87 2.46 -8.78
CA GLU A 222 15.14 3.25 -9.77
C GLU A 222 13.81 2.59 -10.12
N ILE A 223 12.74 3.38 -10.20
CA ILE A 223 11.43 2.92 -10.67
C ILE A 223 11.44 3.03 -12.20
N PRO A 224 11.13 1.94 -12.95
CA PRO A 224 11.07 2.01 -14.39
C PRO A 224 10.06 3.05 -14.88
N GLU A 225 10.47 3.85 -15.86
CA GLU A 225 9.55 4.78 -16.52
C GLU A 225 8.41 3.99 -17.19
N PHE A 226 7.17 4.48 -17.03
CA PHE A 226 6.01 3.85 -17.65
C PHE A 226 6.01 4.05 -19.16
N ASN A 227 6.45 3.02 -19.89
CA ASN A 227 6.56 3.01 -21.36
C ASN A 227 5.86 1.75 -21.93
N PRO A 228 4.53 1.78 -22.15
CA PRO A 228 3.76 0.60 -22.48
C PRO A 228 3.98 0.11 -23.91
N ILE A 229 4.15 -1.20 -24.06
CA ILE A 229 4.20 -1.88 -25.35
C ILE A 229 2.78 -1.97 -25.93
N GLU A 230 2.55 -1.46 -27.13
CA GLU A 230 1.27 -1.56 -27.81
C GLU A 230 1.09 -2.95 -28.44
N LEU A 231 0.14 -3.72 -27.90
CA LEU A 231 -0.23 -5.06 -28.37
C LEU A 231 -1.44 -4.96 -29.32
N LYS A 232 -1.19 -4.62 -30.59
CA LYS A 232 -2.23 -4.32 -31.58
C LYS A 232 -2.34 -5.34 -32.74
N SER A 233 -1.67 -6.49 -32.64
CA SER A 233 -1.77 -7.53 -33.67
C SER A 233 -1.41 -8.89 -33.08
N GLU A 234 -1.88 -9.97 -33.73
CA GLU A 234 -1.55 -11.35 -33.37
C GLU A 234 -0.02 -11.57 -33.28
N LEU A 235 0.75 -11.00 -34.21
CA LEU A 235 2.22 -11.10 -34.20
C LEU A 235 2.83 -10.39 -32.98
N LYS A 236 2.35 -9.18 -32.63
CA LYS A 236 2.85 -8.47 -31.45
C LYS A 236 2.58 -9.23 -30.17
N ILE A 237 1.38 -9.78 -30.03
CA ILE A 237 0.99 -10.59 -28.87
C ILE A 237 1.81 -11.87 -28.82
N SER A 238 1.97 -12.61 -29.94
CA SER A 238 2.76 -13.84 -29.96
C SER A 238 4.24 -13.60 -29.64
N THR A 239 4.79 -12.46 -30.08
CA THR A 239 6.17 -12.07 -29.75
C THR A 239 6.30 -11.76 -28.25
N TRP A 240 5.34 -11.04 -27.66
CA TRP A 240 5.32 -10.76 -26.22
C TRP A 240 5.16 -12.04 -25.41
N LEU A 241 4.28 -12.98 -25.83
CA LEU A 241 4.06 -14.29 -25.22
C LEU A 241 5.23 -15.27 -25.40
N GLY A 242 6.14 -15.01 -26.32
CA GLY A 242 7.28 -15.88 -26.60
C GLY A 242 8.31 -15.97 -25.46
N ASN A 243 8.14 -15.23 -24.39
CA ASN A 243 9.00 -15.29 -23.20
C ASN A 243 8.30 -16.10 -22.09
N PRO A 244 8.86 -17.24 -21.66
CA PRO A 244 8.18 -18.21 -20.79
C PRO A 244 8.16 -17.86 -19.29
N SER A 245 8.80 -16.76 -18.84
CA SER A 245 8.91 -16.43 -17.42
C SER A 245 7.67 -15.72 -16.87
N MET A 246 7.26 -16.04 -15.64
CA MET A 246 6.24 -15.29 -14.89
C MET A 246 6.57 -13.79 -14.81
N ALA A 247 7.86 -13.45 -14.72
CA ALA A 247 8.34 -12.07 -14.71
C ALA A 247 7.93 -11.25 -15.92
N VAL A 248 7.67 -11.90 -17.07
CA VAL A 248 7.23 -11.22 -18.29
C VAL A 248 5.74 -10.90 -18.25
N TYR A 249 4.95 -11.76 -17.64
CA TYR A 249 3.50 -11.54 -17.59
C TYR A 249 3.10 -10.64 -16.44
N THR A 250 3.82 -10.67 -15.34
CA THR A 250 3.53 -9.80 -14.19
C THR A 250 4.33 -8.50 -14.29
N GLY A 251 3.61 -7.39 -14.44
CA GLY A 251 4.21 -6.05 -14.44
C GLY A 251 4.73 -5.55 -15.78
N SER A 252 4.61 -6.32 -16.89
CA SER A 252 4.87 -5.75 -18.21
C SER A 252 3.93 -4.59 -18.50
N MET A 253 4.50 -3.44 -18.88
CA MET A 253 3.72 -2.26 -19.25
C MET A 253 3.13 -2.48 -20.64
N ILE A 254 1.81 -2.56 -20.73
CA ILE A 254 1.10 -2.86 -21.98
C ILE A 254 0.01 -1.83 -22.29
N LYS A 255 -0.28 -1.71 -23.58
CA LYS A 255 -1.34 -0.87 -24.13
C LYS A 255 -2.20 -1.70 -25.07
N LEU A 256 -3.51 -1.69 -24.82
CA LEU A 256 -4.51 -2.37 -25.63
C LEU A 256 -5.52 -1.37 -26.15
N THR A 257 -5.93 -1.53 -27.39
CA THR A 257 -7.03 -0.75 -27.99
C THR A 257 -8.11 -1.70 -28.47
N GLY A 258 -9.37 -1.40 -28.14
CA GLY A 258 -10.47 -2.26 -28.54
C GLY A 258 -11.83 -1.82 -28.05
N THR A 259 -12.80 -2.70 -28.20
CA THR A 259 -14.19 -2.47 -27.82
C THR A 259 -14.44 -3.08 -26.42
N PRO A 260 -14.91 -2.28 -25.45
CA PRO A 260 -15.23 -2.82 -24.14
C PRO A 260 -16.49 -3.67 -24.16
N VAL A 261 -16.41 -4.84 -23.54
CA VAL A 261 -17.53 -5.81 -23.37
C VAL A 261 -17.69 -6.11 -21.89
N ILE A 262 -18.84 -5.73 -21.33
CA ILE A 262 -19.16 -5.91 -19.92
C ILE A 262 -20.10 -7.07 -19.76
N SER A 263 -19.73 -8.07 -18.97
CA SER A 263 -20.52 -9.27 -18.68
C SER A 263 -20.49 -9.58 -17.18
N GLY A 264 -21.57 -9.23 -16.49
CA GLY A 264 -21.63 -9.33 -15.03
C GLY A 264 -20.53 -8.48 -14.37
N ASN A 265 -19.66 -9.13 -13.59
CA ASN A 265 -18.53 -8.47 -12.91
C ASN A 265 -17.24 -8.39 -13.75
N TYR A 266 -17.27 -8.89 -14.99
CA TYR A 266 -16.10 -8.92 -15.86
C TYR A 266 -16.13 -7.77 -16.86
N ILE A 267 -15.04 -7.06 -16.96
CA ILE A 267 -14.80 -6.02 -17.96
C ILE A 267 -13.74 -6.53 -18.90
N ASN A 268 -14.15 -6.89 -20.12
CA ASN A 268 -13.26 -7.40 -21.16
C ASN A 268 -13.08 -6.35 -22.27
N LEU A 269 -12.02 -6.48 -23.04
CA LEU A 269 -11.68 -5.62 -24.16
C LEU A 269 -11.39 -6.49 -25.39
N GLU A 270 -12.29 -6.47 -26.38
CA GLU A 270 -12.03 -7.06 -27.69
C GLU A 270 -10.96 -6.23 -28.39
N ILE A 271 -9.74 -6.78 -28.48
CA ILE A 271 -8.57 -6.05 -28.98
C ILE A 271 -8.67 -5.89 -30.49
N ASP A 272 -8.43 -4.67 -30.99
CA ASP A 272 -8.48 -4.38 -32.42
C ASP A 272 -7.46 -5.23 -33.20
N ASN A 273 -7.93 -5.82 -34.31
CA ASN A 273 -7.13 -6.67 -35.19
C ASN A 273 -6.49 -7.92 -34.51
N VAL A 274 -7.09 -8.37 -33.39
CA VAL A 274 -6.68 -9.57 -32.68
C VAL A 274 -7.91 -10.43 -32.46
N THR A 275 -7.85 -11.70 -32.89
CA THR A 275 -8.97 -12.64 -32.75
C THR A 275 -8.72 -13.73 -31.73
N SER A 276 -7.46 -14.03 -31.44
CA SER A 276 -7.06 -15.11 -30.52
C SER A 276 -7.09 -14.70 -29.05
N LYS A 277 -7.04 -13.41 -28.73
CA LYS A 277 -6.90 -12.88 -27.39
C LYS A 277 -7.91 -11.76 -27.10
N THR A 278 -8.28 -11.67 -25.84
CA THR A 278 -9.13 -10.62 -25.29
C THR A 278 -8.41 -10.00 -24.09
N GLY A 279 -8.45 -8.69 -23.95
CA GLY A 279 -8.02 -8.03 -22.73
C GLY A 279 -9.01 -8.30 -21.61
N SER A 280 -8.54 -8.52 -20.37
CA SER A 280 -9.38 -8.62 -19.18
C SER A 280 -8.90 -7.61 -18.16
N LEU A 281 -9.75 -6.63 -17.84
CA LEU A 281 -9.41 -5.50 -16.98
C LEU A 281 -9.72 -5.89 -15.53
N VAL A 282 -8.66 -6.08 -14.72
CA VAL A 282 -8.76 -6.67 -13.39
C VAL A 282 -9.19 -5.61 -12.37
N TYR A 283 -10.44 -5.66 -11.94
CA TYR A 283 -11.02 -4.77 -10.93
C TYR A 283 -10.61 -3.30 -11.10
N PRO A 284 -10.86 -2.65 -12.27
CA PRO A 284 -10.48 -1.27 -12.48
C PRO A 284 -11.05 -0.38 -11.37
N THR A 285 -10.35 0.70 -11.02
CA THR A 285 -10.88 1.68 -10.07
C THR A 285 -12.23 2.23 -10.55
N SER A 286 -13.03 2.77 -9.64
CA SER A 286 -14.33 3.36 -9.96
C SER A 286 -14.24 4.45 -11.04
N GLU A 287 -13.15 5.23 -11.07
CA GLU A 287 -12.89 6.23 -12.08
C GLU A 287 -12.74 5.59 -13.48
N PHE A 288 -11.88 4.58 -13.62
CA PHE A 288 -11.66 3.89 -14.89
C PHE A 288 -12.89 3.09 -15.33
N SER A 289 -13.56 2.42 -14.40
CA SER A 289 -14.81 1.70 -14.65
C SER A 289 -15.88 2.63 -15.25
N ALA A 290 -16.04 3.83 -14.71
CA ALA A 290 -17.01 4.80 -15.22
C ALA A 290 -16.70 5.25 -16.67
N ILE A 291 -15.42 5.43 -17.02
CA ILE A 291 -14.99 5.78 -18.38
C ILE A 291 -15.28 4.62 -19.35
N ILE A 292 -14.96 3.38 -18.93
CA ILE A 292 -15.17 2.17 -19.73
C ILE A 292 -16.67 1.90 -19.93
N ASP A 293 -17.48 2.03 -18.89
CA ASP A 293 -18.94 1.88 -18.94
C ASP A 293 -19.59 2.89 -19.91
N LYS A 294 -19.11 4.15 -19.87
CA LYS A 294 -19.55 5.17 -20.81
C LYS A 294 -19.21 4.79 -22.25
N ALA A 295 -17.99 4.35 -22.51
CA ALA A 295 -17.55 3.93 -23.83
C ALA A 295 -18.37 2.73 -24.35
N ALA A 296 -18.63 1.73 -23.50
CA ALA A 296 -19.45 0.57 -23.82
C ALA A 296 -20.88 0.96 -24.20
N LYS A 297 -21.54 1.84 -23.43
CA LYS A 297 -22.89 2.36 -23.71
C LYS A 297 -22.95 3.16 -25.03
N GLU A 298 -21.92 3.96 -25.31
CA GLU A 298 -21.81 4.76 -26.52
C GLU A 298 -21.29 3.96 -27.73
N LYS A 299 -20.96 2.68 -27.54
CA LYS A 299 -20.36 1.77 -28.56
C LYS A 299 -19.05 2.35 -29.11
N LYS A 300 -18.29 3.04 -28.27
CA LYS A 300 -16.98 3.59 -28.60
C LYS A 300 -15.88 2.65 -28.17
N LYS A 301 -14.75 2.75 -28.85
CA LYS A 301 -13.52 2.06 -28.47
C LYS A 301 -12.80 2.82 -27.38
N VAL A 302 -11.96 2.09 -26.64
CA VAL A 302 -11.03 2.66 -25.67
C VAL A 302 -9.62 2.19 -25.94
N THR A 303 -8.68 3.05 -25.60
CA THR A 303 -7.29 2.67 -25.38
C THR A 303 -7.07 2.55 -23.89
N VAL A 304 -6.56 1.40 -23.45
CA VAL A 304 -6.25 1.09 -22.04
C VAL A 304 -4.76 0.87 -21.90
N GLU A 305 -4.16 1.52 -20.92
CA GLU A 305 -2.76 1.38 -20.54
C GLU A 305 -2.66 0.82 -19.14
N GLY A 306 -1.63 0.01 -18.85
CA GLY A 306 -1.44 -0.55 -17.53
C GLY A 306 -0.39 -1.65 -17.47
N TYR A 307 -0.46 -2.43 -16.41
CA TYR A 307 0.45 -3.55 -16.17
C TYR A 307 -0.26 -4.86 -16.42
N SER A 308 0.35 -5.75 -17.20
CA SER A 308 -0.11 -7.13 -17.33
C SER A 308 0.07 -7.88 -16.01
N LEU A 309 -0.77 -8.89 -15.77
CA LEU A 309 -0.67 -9.76 -14.61
C LEU A 309 -0.40 -11.20 -15.03
N TYR A 310 -1.36 -11.83 -15.68
CA TYR A 310 -1.32 -13.23 -16.06
C TYR A 310 -2.21 -13.48 -17.27
N LEU A 311 -2.10 -14.69 -17.81
CA LEU A 311 -3.02 -15.20 -18.82
C LEU A 311 -4.05 -16.12 -18.15
N SER A 312 -5.30 -16.07 -18.59
CA SER A 312 -6.36 -16.93 -18.06
C SER A 312 -7.24 -17.52 -19.18
N GLY A 313 -8.10 -18.47 -18.82
CA GLY A 313 -9.02 -19.08 -19.76
C GLY A 313 -8.32 -19.80 -20.92
N SER A 314 -7.30 -20.64 -20.63
CA SER A 314 -6.46 -21.30 -21.61
C SER A 314 -5.79 -20.29 -22.54
N ASP A 315 -5.17 -19.28 -21.95
CA ASP A 315 -4.43 -18.18 -22.59
C ASP A 315 -5.29 -17.26 -23.48
N LYS A 316 -6.61 -17.31 -23.32
CA LYS A 316 -7.53 -16.47 -24.09
C LYS A 316 -7.52 -15.01 -23.60
N TYR A 317 -7.36 -14.79 -22.30
CA TYR A 317 -7.48 -13.48 -21.69
C TYR A 317 -6.12 -12.95 -21.21
N ILE A 318 -5.76 -11.75 -21.66
CA ILE A 318 -4.62 -10.99 -21.17
C ILE A 318 -5.12 -10.15 -19.99
N ASN A 319 -4.86 -10.59 -18.77
CA ASN A 319 -5.29 -9.86 -17.57
C ASN A 319 -4.36 -8.70 -17.29
N MET A 320 -4.91 -7.52 -16.99
CA MET A 320 -4.13 -6.32 -16.70
C MET A 320 -4.75 -5.44 -15.61
N ILE A 321 -3.90 -4.78 -14.85
CA ILE A 321 -4.25 -3.65 -14.00
C ILE A 321 -4.26 -2.39 -14.86
N VAL A 322 -5.34 -1.63 -14.78
CA VAL A 322 -5.53 -0.42 -15.57
C VAL A 322 -4.94 0.78 -14.83
N THR A 323 -4.09 1.56 -15.52
CA THR A 323 -3.52 2.82 -15.01
C THR A 323 -3.93 4.03 -15.85
N GLY A 324 -4.49 3.79 -17.04
CA GLY A 324 -5.00 4.84 -17.91
C GLY A 324 -6.06 4.33 -18.88
N VAL A 325 -7.09 5.16 -19.15
CA VAL A 325 -8.15 4.87 -20.12
C VAL A 325 -8.46 6.13 -20.94
N THR A 326 -8.51 5.97 -22.26
CA THR A 326 -8.91 7.04 -23.19
C THR A 326 -9.97 6.54 -24.16
N ILE A 327 -11.11 7.24 -24.27
CA ILE A 327 -12.13 6.95 -25.29
C ILE A 327 -11.64 7.49 -26.64
N ILE A 328 -11.78 6.70 -27.72
CA ILE A 328 -11.39 7.06 -29.08
C ILE A 328 -12.60 6.98 -30.05
#